data_273bca66fc57f7609004073de83e4462
#
_entry.id   273bca66fc57f7609004073de83e4462
#
_cell.length_a   1.000
_cell.length_b   1.000
_cell.length_c   1.000
_cell.angle_alpha   90.00
_cell.angle_beta   90.00
_cell.angle_gamma   90.00
#
_symmetry.space_group_name_H-M   'P 1'
#
loop_
_entity.id
_entity.type
_entity.pdbx_description
1 polymer ?
#
loop_
_entity_poly.entity_id
_entity_poly.type
_entity_poly.pdbx_seq_one_letter_code
_entity_poly.pdbx_strand_id
1 'polypeptide(L)'
;GTTIVPYNIFLHASLIHKKWQGVEFLPKVKRDTYWTIGLGGVVSMCIVICAAGSGIEKITTAVDLAEALSPLYGSMAKLLLGVGLFSAGMTSAITAPLAAAYVACECLGWSTDSNSKKFRIIWGSVLLVGVILATAGIKPIALIQMDQLIQVHQN
;
A
#
# COMPACT_ATOMS: atom_id res chain seq x y z
N GLY A 1 12.09 -2.06 -1.05
CA GLY A 1 11.81 -2.99 0.05
C GLY A 1 10.37 -2.95 0.56
N THR A 2 9.73 -1.80 0.61
CA THR A 2 8.35 -1.64 1.17
C THR A 2 7.23 -2.19 0.29
N THR A 3 7.49 -2.59 -0.93
CA THR A 3 6.47 -3.07 -1.88
C THR A 3 6.06 -4.52 -1.61
N ILE A 4 6.94 -5.32 -1.03
CA ILE A 4 6.68 -6.72 -0.69
C ILE A 4 6.65 -6.86 0.82
N VAL A 5 5.52 -6.53 1.40
CA VAL A 5 5.28 -6.70 2.84
C VAL A 5 4.53 -8.03 3.05
N PRO A 6 4.85 -8.82 4.08
CA PRO A 6 4.22 -10.12 4.31
C PRO A 6 2.69 -10.10 4.25
N TYR A 7 2.04 -9.08 4.79
CA TYR A 7 0.58 -8.97 4.76
C TYR A 7 -0.01 -8.85 3.34
N ASN A 8 0.74 -8.25 2.39
CA ASN A 8 0.30 -8.16 0.99
C ASN A 8 0.27 -9.54 0.32
N ILE A 9 1.23 -10.41 0.67
CA ILE A 9 1.28 -11.78 0.16
C ILE A 9 0.06 -12.57 0.69
N PHE A 10 -0.22 -12.47 1.98
CA PHE A 10 -1.38 -13.12 2.59
C PHE A 10 -2.70 -12.60 2.00
N LEU A 11 -2.84 -11.28 1.87
CA LEU A 11 -4.02 -10.67 1.25
C LEU A 11 -4.21 -11.15 -0.19
N HIS A 12 -3.13 -11.18 -0.97
CA HIS A 12 -3.17 -11.66 -2.35
C HIS A 12 -3.58 -13.12 -2.44
N ALA A 13 -3.02 -13.97 -1.57
CA ALA A 13 -3.39 -15.38 -1.48
C ALA A 13 -4.87 -15.57 -1.13
N SER A 14 -5.36 -14.84 -0.11
CA SER A 14 -6.76 -14.92 0.33
C SER A 14 -7.72 -14.43 -0.75
N LEU A 15 -7.39 -13.34 -1.46
CA LEU A 15 -8.21 -12.81 -2.55
C LEU A 15 -8.24 -13.75 -3.76
N ILE A 16 -7.11 -14.37 -4.11
CA ILE A 16 -7.04 -15.38 -5.17
C ILE A 16 -7.93 -16.57 -4.81
N HIS A 17 -7.80 -17.08 -3.58
CA HIS A 17 -8.58 -18.22 -3.13
C HIS A 17 -10.09 -17.95 -3.14
N LYS A 18 -10.52 -16.73 -2.84
CA LYS A 18 -11.93 -16.33 -2.93
C LYS A 18 -12.42 -16.14 -4.36
N LYS A 19 -11.61 -15.59 -5.25
CA LYS A 19 -11.99 -15.26 -6.62
C LYS A 19 -11.91 -16.47 -7.57
N TRP A 20 -10.93 -17.35 -7.35
CA TRP A 20 -10.58 -18.42 -8.24
C TRP A 20 -10.50 -19.74 -7.48
N GLN A 21 -11.57 -20.55 -7.54
CA GLN A 21 -11.60 -21.88 -6.93
C GLN A 21 -11.33 -22.93 -8.00
N GLY A 22 -10.16 -23.58 -7.92
CA GLY A 22 -9.77 -24.67 -8.82
C GLY A 22 -8.47 -24.43 -9.57
N VAL A 23 -7.75 -25.51 -9.85
CA VAL A 23 -6.45 -25.51 -10.55
C VAL A 23 -6.56 -25.01 -11.99
N GLU A 24 -7.73 -25.10 -12.58
CA GLU A 24 -8.01 -24.67 -13.96
C GLU A 24 -7.79 -23.16 -14.19
N PHE A 25 -7.93 -22.37 -13.12
CA PHE A 25 -7.75 -20.91 -13.19
C PHE A 25 -6.30 -20.43 -13.00
N LEU A 26 -5.37 -21.36 -12.69
CA LEU A 26 -3.97 -21.02 -12.43
C LEU A 26 -3.30 -20.21 -13.56
N PRO A 27 -3.53 -20.48 -14.86
CA PRO A 27 -2.95 -19.67 -15.94
C PRO A 27 -3.48 -18.22 -15.95
N LYS A 28 -4.78 -18.05 -15.62
CA LYS A 28 -5.41 -16.73 -15.56
C LYS A 28 -4.87 -15.92 -14.38
N VAL A 29 -4.72 -16.55 -13.22
CA VAL A 29 -4.14 -15.94 -12.02
C VAL A 29 -2.70 -15.52 -12.28
N LYS A 30 -1.87 -16.38 -12.86
CA LYS A 30 -0.49 -16.05 -13.23
C LYS A 30 -0.44 -14.83 -14.16
N ARG A 31 -1.26 -14.82 -15.21
CA ARG A 31 -1.30 -13.70 -16.16
C ARG A 31 -1.70 -12.38 -15.49
N ASP A 32 -2.73 -12.40 -14.64
CA ASP A 32 -3.20 -11.25 -13.88
C ASP A 32 -2.10 -10.71 -12.95
N THR A 33 -1.43 -11.61 -12.23
CA THR A 33 -0.31 -11.28 -11.34
C THR A 33 0.87 -10.67 -12.11
N TYR A 34 1.28 -11.25 -13.24
CA TYR A 34 2.37 -10.72 -14.06
C TYR A 34 2.07 -9.32 -14.59
N TRP A 35 0.86 -9.07 -15.08
CA TRP A 35 0.45 -7.75 -15.55
C TRP A 35 0.41 -6.73 -14.42
N THR A 36 -0.16 -7.09 -13.28
CA THR A 36 -0.28 -6.19 -12.13
C THR A 36 1.10 -5.81 -11.56
N ILE A 37 1.98 -6.81 -11.36
CA ILE A 37 3.34 -6.58 -10.86
C ILE A 37 4.17 -5.82 -11.90
N GLY A 38 4.06 -6.19 -13.17
CA GLY A 38 4.79 -5.53 -14.25
C GLY A 38 4.44 -4.05 -14.39
N LEU A 39 3.15 -3.72 -14.42
CA LEU A 39 2.68 -2.33 -14.47
C LEU A 39 3.11 -1.55 -13.22
N GLY A 40 2.96 -2.14 -12.03
CA GLY A 40 3.41 -1.52 -10.78
C GLY A 40 4.93 -1.27 -10.78
N GLY A 41 5.71 -2.21 -11.30
CA GLY A 41 7.16 -2.06 -11.45
C GLY A 41 7.54 -0.92 -12.40
N VAL A 42 6.88 -0.82 -13.55
CA VAL A 42 7.10 0.28 -14.51
C VAL A 42 6.79 1.63 -13.88
N VAL A 43 5.65 1.76 -13.19
CA VAL A 43 5.28 3.01 -12.50
C VAL A 43 6.33 3.36 -11.43
N SER A 44 6.78 2.38 -10.64
CA SER A 44 7.81 2.61 -9.62
C SER A 44 9.13 3.05 -10.24
N MET A 45 9.56 2.45 -11.35
CA MET A 45 10.75 2.87 -12.08
C MET A 45 10.63 4.31 -12.62
N CYS A 46 9.48 4.68 -13.18
CA CYS A 46 9.22 6.05 -13.63
C CYS A 46 9.35 7.05 -12.48
N ILE A 47 8.81 6.74 -11.30
CA ILE A 47 8.92 7.62 -10.12
C ILE A 47 10.39 7.78 -9.70
N VAL A 48 11.15 6.69 -9.65
CA VAL A 48 12.58 6.73 -9.29
C VAL A 48 13.38 7.56 -10.28
N ILE A 49 13.14 7.39 -11.58
CA ILE A 49 13.82 8.17 -12.63
C ILE A 49 13.48 9.66 -12.52
N CYS A 50 12.20 10.00 -12.29
CA CYS A 50 11.79 11.38 -12.08
C CYS A 50 12.44 12.00 -10.84
N ALA A 51 12.49 11.26 -9.73
CA ALA A 51 13.13 11.70 -8.51
C ALA A 51 14.65 11.90 -8.69
N ALA A 52 15.33 10.98 -9.37
CA ALA A 52 16.76 11.09 -9.65
C ALA A 52 17.08 12.28 -10.56
N GLY A 53 16.21 12.58 -11.54
CA GLY A 53 16.37 13.69 -12.47
C GLY A 53 16.05 15.07 -11.89
N SER A 54 15.38 15.13 -10.73
CA SER A 54 14.96 16.39 -10.10
C SER A 54 16.09 17.15 -9.40
N GLY A 55 17.22 16.51 -9.12
CA GLY A 55 18.36 17.11 -8.40
C GLY A 55 18.08 17.46 -6.94
N ILE A 56 16.96 17.03 -6.37
CA ILE A 56 16.59 17.29 -4.98
C ILE A 56 17.28 16.25 -4.08
N GLU A 57 18.23 16.69 -3.26
CA GLU A 57 19.01 15.79 -2.38
C GLU A 57 18.18 15.15 -1.26
N LYS A 58 17.13 15.82 -0.78
CA LYS A 58 16.25 15.32 0.30
C LYS A 58 14.80 15.68 0.05
N ILE A 59 13.97 14.65 -0.10
CA ILE A 59 12.51 14.79 -0.15
C ILE A 59 11.99 14.52 1.26
N THR A 60 11.55 15.57 1.96
CA THR A 60 11.05 15.49 3.34
C THR A 60 9.55 15.71 3.42
N THR A 61 8.98 16.35 2.41
CA THR A 61 7.56 16.69 2.37
C THR A 61 6.93 16.32 1.03
N ALA A 62 5.59 16.25 1.01
CA ALA A 62 4.84 16.06 -0.23
C ALA A 62 5.01 17.27 -1.19
N VAL A 63 5.34 18.44 -0.65
CA VAL A 63 5.60 19.64 -1.45
C VAL A 63 6.90 19.50 -2.21
N ASP A 64 7.96 18.99 -1.57
CA ASP A 64 9.25 18.74 -2.22
C ASP A 64 9.09 17.76 -3.39
N LEU A 65 8.21 16.75 -3.20
CA LEU A 65 7.89 15.81 -4.26
C LEU A 65 7.15 16.48 -5.44
N ALA A 66 6.28 17.45 -5.17
CA ALA A 66 5.61 18.23 -6.20
C ALA A 66 6.58 19.13 -6.96
N GLU A 67 7.56 19.71 -6.26
CA GLU A 67 8.62 20.50 -6.89
C GLU A 67 9.53 19.67 -7.78
N ALA A 68 9.82 18.41 -7.39
CA ALA A 68 10.55 17.45 -8.21
C ALA A 68 9.83 17.14 -9.55
N LEU A 69 8.51 17.21 -9.58
CA LEU A 69 7.69 17.01 -10.78
C LEU A 69 7.45 18.30 -11.58
N SER A 70 7.77 19.46 -11.01
CA SER A 70 7.54 20.77 -11.62
C SER A 70 8.23 20.96 -13.00
N PRO A 71 9.45 20.45 -13.25
CA PRO A 71 10.07 20.56 -14.58
C PRO A 71 9.28 19.86 -15.68
N LEU A 72 8.52 18.80 -15.35
CA LEU A 72 7.73 18.02 -16.32
C LEU A 72 6.30 18.54 -16.48
N TYR A 73 5.65 18.97 -15.38
CA TYR A 73 4.24 19.28 -15.36
C TYR A 73 3.93 20.74 -15.01
N GLY A 74 4.94 21.57 -14.75
CA GLY A 74 4.76 22.97 -14.39
C GLY A 74 3.85 23.17 -13.18
N SER A 75 2.94 24.13 -13.28
CA SER A 75 1.96 24.45 -12.21
C SER A 75 1.00 23.31 -11.90
N MET A 76 0.79 22.37 -12.83
CA MET A 76 -0.09 21.21 -12.66
C MET A 76 0.52 20.11 -11.76
N ALA A 77 1.82 20.16 -11.49
CA ALA A 77 2.51 19.15 -10.68
C ALA A 77 1.89 18.99 -9.28
N LYS A 78 1.56 20.09 -8.62
CA LYS A 78 0.92 20.11 -7.28
C LYS A 78 -0.46 19.46 -7.30
N LEU A 79 -1.27 19.76 -8.32
CA LEU A 79 -2.62 19.19 -8.46
C LEU A 79 -2.55 17.68 -8.74
N LEU A 80 -1.72 17.27 -9.69
CA LEU A 80 -1.54 15.86 -10.07
C LEU A 80 -1.04 15.03 -8.90
N LEU A 81 -0.04 15.54 -8.18
CA LEU A 81 0.47 14.87 -6.99
C LEU A 81 -0.59 14.80 -5.89
N GLY A 82 -1.33 15.89 -5.64
CA GLY A 82 -2.40 15.93 -4.64
C GLY A 82 -3.49 14.89 -4.92
N VAL A 83 -3.96 14.78 -6.16
CA VAL A 83 -4.93 13.77 -6.58
C VAL A 83 -4.35 12.36 -6.46
N GLY A 84 -3.08 12.16 -6.84
CA GLY A 84 -2.40 10.88 -6.72
C GLY A 84 -2.26 10.42 -5.26
N LEU A 85 -1.80 11.31 -4.38
CA LEU A 85 -1.66 11.03 -2.95
C LEU A 85 -3.02 10.79 -2.28
N PHE A 86 -4.05 11.55 -2.64
CA PHE A 86 -5.40 11.33 -2.15
C PHE A 86 -5.93 9.95 -2.55
N SER A 87 -5.79 9.58 -3.81
CA SER A 87 -6.21 8.27 -4.34
C SER A 87 -5.46 7.13 -3.67
N ALA A 88 -4.14 7.26 -3.50
CA ALA A 88 -3.31 6.28 -2.80
C ALA A 88 -3.71 6.15 -1.33
N GLY A 89 -3.93 7.28 -0.65
CA GLY A 89 -4.38 7.30 0.75
C GLY A 89 -5.73 6.63 0.94
N MET A 90 -6.70 6.92 0.08
CA MET A 90 -8.02 6.27 0.11
C MET A 90 -7.91 4.75 -0.09
N THR A 91 -7.14 4.32 -1.07
CA THR A 91 -6.94 2.89 -1.35
C THR A 91 -6.27 2.19 -0.16
N SER A 92 -5.21 2.78 0.39
CA SER A 92 -4.49 2.22 1.54
C SER A 92 -5.34 2.17 2.80
N ALA A 93 -6.16 3.20 3.06
CA ALA A 93 -7.05 3.25 4.22
C ALA A 93 -8.09 2.11 4.24
N ILE A 94 -8.47 1.62 3.06
CA ILE A 94 -9.38 0.47 2.94
C ILE A 94 -8.60 -0.84 2.96
N THR A 95 -7.52 -0.93 2.20
CA THR A 95 -6.82 -2.20 1.92
C THR A 95 -6.01 -2.67 3.13
N ALA A 96 -5.36 -1.79 3.87
CA ALA A 96 -4.51 -2.19 5.00
C ALA A 96 -5.31 -2.81 6.16
N PRO A 97 -6.43 -2.21 6.65
CA PRO A 97 -7.27 -2.85 7.67
C PRO A 97 -7.90 -4.15 7.16
N LEU A 98 -8.25 -4.22 5.87
CA LEU A 98 -8.81 -5.42 5.27
C LEU A 98 -7.79 -6.56 5.28
N ALA A 99 -6.55 -6.29 4.89
CA ALA A 99 -5.46 -7.26 4.91
C ALA A 99 -5.20 -7.77 6.34
N ALA A 100 -5.12 -6.86 7.31
CA ALA A 100 -4.93 -7.21 8.71
C ALA A 100 -6.06 -8.11 9.23
N ALA A 101 -7.32 -7.83 8.86
CA ALA A 101 -8.45 -8.65 9.25
C ALA A 101 -8.41 -10.06 8.63
N TYR A 102 -8.00 -10.19 7.37
CA TYR A 102 -7.83 -11.50 6.73
C TYR A 102 -6.75 -12.31 7.44
N VAL A 103 -5.55 -11.73 7.62
CA VAL A 103 -4.42 -12.42 8.27
C VAL A 103 -4.80 -12.84 9.69
N ALA A 104 -5.39 -11.95 10.48
CA ALA A 104 -5.76 -12.26 11.85
C ALA A 104 -6.83 -13.36 11.92
N CYS A 105 -7.86 -13.32 11.06
CA CYS A 105 -8.88 -14.36 11.02
C CYS A 105 -8.31 -15.71 10.59
N GLU A 106 -7.42 -15.75 9.60
CA GLU A 106 -6.77 -16.98 9.14
C GLU A 106 -5.86 -17.57 10.23
N CYS A 107 -5.04 -16.75 10.89
CA CYS A 107 -4.17 -17.19 11.99
C CYS A 107 -4.95 -17.71 13.21
N LEU A 108 -6.12 -17.14 13.49
CA LEU A 108 -6.97 -17.55 14.62
C LEU A 108 -7.97 -18.66 14.26
N GLY A 109 -7.96 -19.14 13.02
CA GLY A 109 -8.91 -20.15 12.53
C GLY A 109 -10.37 -19.65 12.52
N TRP A 110 -10.57 -18.33 12.40
CA TRP A 110 -11.90 -17.74 12.34
C TRP A 110 -12.38 -17.62 10.89
N SER A 111 -13.69 -17.51 10.73
CA SER A 111 -14.26 -17.28 9.41
C SER A 111 -13.74 -15.97 8.79
N THR A 112 -13.20 -16.05 7.59
CA THR A 112 -12.75 -14.90 6.78
C THR A 112 -13.91 -14.22 6.02
N ASP A 113 -15.15 -14.54 6.38
CA ASP A 113 -16.31 -13.87 5.81
C ASP A 113 -16.39 -12.43 6.32
N SER A 114 -16.46 -11.48 5.39
CA SER A 114 -16.57 -10.04 5.67
C SER A 114 -17.82 -9.67 6.48
N ASN A 115 -18.83 -10.55 6.48
CA ASN A 115 -20.06 -10.38 7.28
C ASN A 115 -19.90 -10.86 8.72
N SER A 116 -18.84 -11.57 9.05
CA SER A 116 -18.63 -12.07 10.40
C SER A 116 -18.34 -10.91 11.37
N LYS A 117 -18.94 -10.96 12.56
CA LYS A 117 -18.73 -9.93 13.61
C LYS A 117 -17.25 -9.82 13.98
N LYS A 118 -16.54 -10.94 14.06
CA LYS A 118 -15.12 -11.00 14.41
C LYS A 118 -14.26 -10.29 13.37
N PHE A 119 -14.50 -10.54 12.10
CA PHE A 119 -13.82 -9.88 11.00
C PHE A 119 -14.00 -8.35 11.05
N ARG A 120 -15.25 -7.90 11.23
CA ARG A 120 -15.58 -6.46 11.30
C ARG A 120 -14.96 -5.77 12.50
N ILE A 121 -14.87 -6.46 13.65
CA ILE A 121 -14.21 -5.91 14.84
C ILE A 121 -12.72 -5.69 14.58
N ILE A 122 -12.01 -6.67 13.99
CA ILE A 122 -10.59 -6.53 13.69
C ILE A 122 -10.39 -5.42 12.66
N TRP A 123 -11.15 -5.43 11.58
CA TRP A 123 -11.08 -4.40 10.55
C TRP A 123 -11.30 -3.00 11.12
N GLY A 124 -12.35 -2.84 11.93
CA GLY A 124 -12.68 -1.57 12.57
C GLY A 124 -11.66 -1.12 13.62
N SER A 125 -11.08 -2.05 14.40
CA SER A 125 -10.05 -1.72 15.37
C SER A 125 -8.76 -1.20 14.72
N VAL A 126 -8.32 -1.83 13.64
CA VAL A 126 -7.13 -1.38 12.89
C VAL A 126 -7.36 0.01 12.29
N LEU A 127 -8.54 0.24 11.72
CA LEU A 127 -8.91 1.53 11.17
C LEU A 127 -8.97 2.60 12.26
N LEU A 128 -9.55 2.30 13.40
CA LEU A 128 -9.65 3.22 14.54
C LEU A 128 -8.27 3.59 15.09
N VAL A 129 -7.38 2.62 15.25
CA VAL A 129 -5.99 2.87 15.66
C VAL A 129 -5.29 3.77 14.64
N GLY A 130 -5.47 3.52 13.35
CA GLY A 130 -4.93 4.36 12.28
C GLY A 130 -5.42 5.82 12.37
N VAL A 131 -6.71 6.03 12.62
CA VAL A 131 -7.29 7.37 12.80
C VAL A 131 -6.72 8.06 14.05
N ILE A 132 -6.60 7.35 15.17
CA ILE A 132 -6.01 7.91 16.40
C ILE A 132 -4.57 8.34 16.17
N LEU A 133 -3.75 7.50 15.53
CA LEU A 133 -2.36 7.84 15.21
C LEU A 133 -2.26 9.04 14.25
N ALA A 134 -3.14 9.11 13.26
CA ALA A 134 -3.18 10.23 12.33
C ALA A 134 -3.59 11.54 13.02
N THR A 135 -4.53 11.50 13.96
CA THR A 135 -4.96 12.69 14.72
C THR A 135 -3.97 13.10 15.80
N ALA A 136 -3.14 12.17 16.29
CA ALA A 136 -2.05 12.47 17.23
C ALA A 136 -0.90 13.30 16.63
N GLY A 137 -0.99 13.67 15.35
CA GLY A 137 -0.01 14.55 14.69
C GLY A 137 1.32 13.87 14.35
N ILE A 138 1.37 12.54 14.39
CA ILE A 138 2.56 11.78 14.00
C ILE A 138 2.76 11.94 12.50
N LYS A 139 3.93 12.45 12.10
CA LYS A 139 4.24 12.64 10.68
C LYS A 139 4.29 11.29 9.95
N PRO A 140 3.49 11.06 8.88
CA PRO A 140 3.45 9.79 8.18
C PRO A 140 4.82 9.32 7.67
N ILE A 141 5.65 10.27 7.24
CA ILE A 141 7.01 9.97 6.75
C ILE A 141 7.89 9.37 7.85
N ALA A 142 7.77 9.85 9.09
CA ALA A 142 8.51 9.29 10.22
C ALA A 142 8.11 7.84 10.52
N LEU A 143 6.83 7.51 10.42
CA LEU A 143 6.34 6.13 10.58
C LEU A 143 6.88 5.20 9.50
N ILE A 144 6.90 5.65 8.23
CA ILE A 144 7.45 4.87 7.12
C ILE A 144 8.94 4.64 7.29
N GLN A 145 9.69 5.63 7.74
CA GLN A 145 11.12 5.51 8.00
C GLN A 145 11.42 4.54 9.15
N MET A 146 10.62 4.57 10.23
CA MET A 146 10.76 3.62 11.33
C MET A 146 10.47 2.18 10.88
N ASP A 147 9.44 1.97 10.07
CA ASP A 147 9.10 0.65 9.51
C ASP A 147 10.25 0.11 8.64
N GLN A 148 10.84 0.95 7.80
CA GLN A 148 12.00 0.58 6.98
C GLN A 148 13.22 0.19 7.84
N LEU A 149 13.50 0.94 8.91
CA LEU A 149 14.60 0.62 9.81
C LEU A 149 14.40 -0.72 10.52
N ILE A 150 13.17 -1.02 10.96
CA ILE A 150 12.83 -2.29 11.60
C ILE A 150 13.01 -3.45 10.62
N GLN A 151 12.54 -3.29 9.38
CA GLN A 151 12.67 -4.34 8.35
C GLN A 151 14.13 -4.61 7.94
N VAL A 152 14.97 -3.59 7.89
CA VAL A 152 16.42 -3.74 7.60
C VAL A 152 17.14 -4.46 8.74
N HIS A 153 16.69 -4.29 9.98
CA HIS A 153 17.33 -4.91 11.14
C HIS A 153 16.91 -6.38 11.37
N GLN A 154 15.85 -6.83 10.70
CA GLN A 154 15.34 -8.21 10.77
C GLN A 154 15.89 -9.13 9.65
N ASN A 155 16.61 -8.58 8.67
CA ASN A 155 17.31 -9.32 7.61
C ASN A 155 18.81 -9.36 7.84
#